data_22b02d9f325a734d8161f7e51fca4c42
#
_entry.id   22b02d9f325a734d8161f7e51fca4c42
#
_cell.length_a   1.000
_cell.length_b   1.000
_cell.length_c   1.000
_cell.angle_alpha   90.00
_cell.angle_beta   90.00
_cell.angle_gamma   90.00
#
_symmetry.space_group_name_H-M   'P 1'
#
loop_
_entity.id
_entity.type
_entity.pdbx_description
1 polymer ?
#
loop_
_entity_poly.entity_id
_entity_poly.type
_entity_poly.pdbx_seq_one_letter_code
_entity_poly.pdbx_strand_id
1 'polypeptide(L)'
;MGKFEITTRKNGEFQFNLKAGNGQVILTSEGYSSKSGCTNGIESVKKNAPVDGNYEKKTSSNGKPYFNLKASNGQIIGNSEMYESEASRDNGIESVKKNAPDAETSDLT
;
A
#
# COMPACT_ATOMS: atom_id res chain seq x y z
N MET A 1 -10.24 8.62 7.60
CA MET A 1 -10.73 7.44 6.90
C MET A 1 -10.06 7.32 5.54
N GLY A 2 -9.53 6.16 5.21
CA GLY A 2 -8.77 5.98 3.99
C GLY A 2 -9.60 5.54 2.80
N LYS A 3 -8.93 5.46 1.65
CA LYS A 3 -9.58 5.06 0.40
C LYS A 3 -8.58 4.32 -0.47
N PHE A 4 -9.00 3.20 -1.05
CA PHE A 4 -8.26 2.55 -2.13
C PHE A 4 -8.76 3.07 -3.46
N GLU A 5 -7.85 3.41 -4.37
CA GLU A 5 -8.21 3.82 -5.73
C GLU A 5 -7.56 2.88 -6.73
N ILE A 6 -8.37 2.32 -7.61
CA ILE A 6 -7.88 1.44 -8.68
C ILE A 6 -7.69 2.28 -9.93
N THR A 7 -6.49 2.21 -10.51
CA THR A 7 -6.15 2.92 -11.74
C THR A 7 -5.51 1.96 -12.73
N THR A 8 -5.32 2.42 -13.95
CA THR A 8 -4.68 1.64 -15.02
C THR A 8 -3.30 2.23 -15.30
N ARG A 9 -2.29 1.37 -15.41
CA ARG A 9 -0.93 1.79 -15.81
C ARG A 9 -0.85 1.95 -17.32
N LYS A 10 0.23 2.59 -17.80
CA LYS A 10 0.48 2.78 -19.23
C LYS A 10 0.52 1.47 -20.00
N ASN A 11 1.00 0.40 -19.36
CA ASN A 11 1.10 -0.92 -19.99
C ASN A 11 -0.23 -1.70 -19.94
N GLY A 12 -1.30 -1.09 -19.47
CA GLY A 12 -2.61 -1.72 -19.38
C GLY A 12 -2.87 -2.52 -18.11
N GLU A 13 -1.88 -2.63 -17.24
CA GLU A 13 -2.07 -3.32 -15.97
C GLU A 13 -2.84 -2.47 -14.98
N PHE A 14 -3.52 -3.13 -14.05
CA PHE A 14 -4.24 -2.46 -12.97
C PHE A 14 -3.36 -2.31 -11.75
N GLN A 15 -3.55 -1.25 -11.01
CA GLN A 15 -2.89 -1.05 -9.72
C GLN A 15 -3.83 -0.35 -8.77
N PHE A 16 -3.53 -0.41 -7.48
CA PHE A 16 -4.26 0.39 -6.50
C PHE A 16 -3.30 1.24 -5.68
N ASN A 17 -3.82 2.35 -5.20
CA ASN A 17 -3.15 3.18 -4.22
C ASN A 17 -4.05 3.25 -2.99
N LEU A 18 -3.45 3.23 -1.80
CA LEU A 18 -4.18 3.52 -0.56
C LEU A 18 -3.89 4.95 -0.17
N LYS A 19 -4.93 5.74 -0.02
CA LYS A 19 -4.83 7.13 0.43
C LYS A 19 -5.29 7.25 1.86
N ALA A 20 -4.60 8.08 2.64
CA ALA A 20 -5.03 8.45 3.97
C ALA A 20 -6.17 9.45 3.89
N GLY A 21 -6.78 9.77 5.03
CA GLY A 21 -7.90 10.71 5.07
C GLY A 21 -7.56 12.10 4.56
N ASN A 22 -6.27 12.48 4.57
CA ASN A 22 -5.81 13.77 4.03
C ASN A 22 -5.53 13.75 2.52
N GLY A 23 -5.79 12.62 1.86
CA GLY A 23 -5.60 12.49 0.41
C GLY A 23 -4.20 12.06 -0.01
N GLN A 24 -3.26 11.86 0.93
CA GLN A 24 -1.91 11.41 0.58
C GLN A 24 -1.88 9.92 0.29
N VAL A 25 -1.14 9.54 -0.75
CA VAL A 25 -0.89 8.12 -1.05
C VAL A 25 0.09 7.58 -0.01
N ILE A 26 -0.32 6.53 0.70
CA ILE A 26 0.51 5.92 1.74
C ILE A 26 0.94 4.50 1.37
N LEU A 27 0.34 3.90 0.35
CA LEU A 27 0.74 2.58 -0.12
C LEU A 27 0.38 2.45 -1.61
N THR A 28 1.26 1.86 -2.39
CA THR A 28 1.05 1.61 -3.82
C THR A 28 1.28 0.14 -4.10
N SER A 29 0.39 -0.47 -4.88
CA SER A 29 0.52 -1.88 -5.24
C SER A 29 1.43 -2.07 -6.44
N GLU A 30 1.75 -3.34 -6.71
CA GLU A 30 2.35 -3.74 -7.98
C GLU A 30 1.28 -3.73 -9.08
N GLY A 31 1.69 -3.99 -10.33
CA GLY A 31 0.75 -4.10 -11.42
C GLY A 31 0.08 -5.47 -11.44
N TYR A 32 -1.19 -5.50 -11.75
CA TYR A 32 -1.98 -6.72 -11.91
C TYR A 32 -2.50 -6.82 -13.32
N SER A 33 -2.48 -8.02 -13.89
CA SER A 33 -2.95 -8.24 -15.27
C SER A 33 -4.47 -8.20 -15.36
N SER A 34 -5.19 -8.35 -14.24
CA SER A 34 -6.65 -8.32 -14.22
C SER A 34 -7.16 -7.45 -13.09
N LYS A 35 -8.37 -6.94 -13.26
CA LYS A 35 -9.01 -6.15 -12.20
C LYS A 35 -9.31 -7.03 -10.98
N SER A 36 -9.69 -8.28 -11.20
CA SER A 36 -9.96 -9.20 -10.08
C SER A 36 -8.69 -9.46 -9.26
N GLY A 37 -7.53 -9.55 -9.90
CA GLY A 37 -6.25 -9.67 -9.20
C GLY A 37 -5.98 -8.44 -8.35
N CYS A 38 -6.25 -7.26 -8.90
CA CYS A 38 -6.09 -6.00 -8.18
C CYS A 38 -7.00 -5.93 -6.96
N THR A 39 -8.27 -6.31 -7.12
CA THR A 39 -9.24 -6.33 -6.03
C THR A 39 -8.81 -7.32 -4.94
N ASN A 40 -8.32 -8.49 -5.32
CA ASN A 40 -7.79 -9.46 -4.36
C ASN A 40 -6.61 -8.88 -3.59
N GLY A 41 -5.76 -8.11 -4.27
CA GLY A 41 -4.64 -7.43 -3.62
C GLY A 41 -5.12 -6.43 -2.56
N ILE A 42 -6.17 -5.69 -2.85
CA ILE A 42 -6.78 -4.77 -1.88
C ILE A 42 -7.26 -5.53 -0.65
N GLU A 43 -7.96 -6.65 -0.83
CA GLU A 43 -8.43 -7.47 0.29
C GLU A 43 -7.25 -8.00 1.10
N SER A 44 -6.17 -8.37 0.43
CA SER A 44 -4.95 -8.83 1.09
C SER A 44 -4.36 -7.72 1.96
N VAL A 45 -4.34 -6.48 1.47
CA VAL A 45 -3.86 -5.34 2.27
C VAL A 45 -4.72 -5.15 3.50
N LYS A 46 -6.05 -5.18 3.36
CA LYS A 46 -6.95 -5.02 4.50
C LYS A 46 -6.71 -6.07 5.56
N LYS A 47 -6.47 -7.31 5.13
CA LYS A 47 -6.26 -8.44 6.04
C LYS A 47 -4.91 -8.37 6.74
N ASN A 48 -3.88 -7.96 6.04
CA ASN A 48 -2.49 -8.01 6.55
C ASN A 48 -2.03 -6.72 7.21
N ALA A 49 -2.69 -5.58 6.92
CA ALA A 49 -2.29 -4.29 7.45
C ALA A 49 -2.25 -4.22 8.98
N PRO A 50 -3.15 -4.86 9.73
CA PRO A 50 -3.10 -4.79 11.20
C PRO A 50 -1.92 -5.54 11.84
N VAL A 51 -1.21 -6.38 11.09
CA VAL A 51 -0.18 -7.25 11.65
C VAL A 51 1.19 -6.59 11.50
N ASP A 52 1.84 -6.25 12.62
CA ASP A 52 3.16 -5.58 12.62
C ASP A 52 4.22 -6.36 11.85
N GLY A 53 4.26 -7.65 12.00
CA GLY A 53 5.27 -8.51 11.38
C GLY A 53 5.20 -8.56 9.86
N ASN A 54 4.13 -8.04 9.27
CA ASN A 54 3.98 -8.02 7.81
C ASN A 54 4.64 -6.80 7.16
N TYR A 55 5.15 -5.85 7.93
CA TYR A 55 5.85 -4.69 7.41
C TYR A 55 7.35 -4.93 7.38
N GLU A 56 7.94 -4.71 6.22
CA GLU A 56 9.39 -4.80 6.04
C GLU A 56 9.95 -3.39 5.91
N LYS A 57 10.75 -2.98 6.91
CA LYS A 57 11.37 -1.65 6.92
C LYS A 57 12.66 -1.70 6.13
N LYS A 58 12.81 -0.80 5.17
CA LYS A 58 13.96 -0.76 4.27
C LYS A 58 14.50 0.64 4.10
N THR A 59 15.69 0.72 3.48
CA THR A 59 16.32 1.98 3.13
C THR A 59 16.65 1.93 1.65
N SER A 60 16.27 2.98 0.92
CA SER A 60 16.53 3.07 -0.51
C SER A 60 18.02 3.32 -0.79
N SER A 61 18.39 3.21 -2.06
CA SER A 61 19.80 3.42 -2.47
C SER A 61 20.29 4.85 -2.17
N ASN A 62 19.39 5.83 -2.09
CA ASN A 62 19.74 7.20 -1.75
C ASN A 62 19.60 7.51 -0.25
N GLY A 63 19.46 6.47 0.57
CA GLY A 63 19.43 6.61 2.03
C GLY A 63 18.10 6.96 2.65
N LYS A 64 17.01 6.94 1.88
CA LYS A 64 15.69 7.29 2.41
C LYS A 64 14.95 6.08 2.94
N PRO A 65 14.36 6.16 4.15
CA PRO A 65 13.57 5.06 4.70
C PRO A 65 12.26 4.84 3.93
N TYR A 66 11.86 3.59 3.81
CA TYR A 66 10.55 3.23 3.27
C TYR A 66 10.15 1.86 3.83
N PHE A 67 8.97 1.39 3.47
CA PHE A 67 8.53 0.06 3.90
C PHE A 67 7.76 -0.65 2.80
N ASN A 68 7.76 -1.97 2.90
CA ASN A 68 6.90 -2.84 2.10
C ASN A 68 5.89 -3.50 3.03
N LEU A 69 4.69 -3.74 2.52
CA LEU A 69 3.70 -4.56 3.22
C LEU A 69 3.65 -5.91 2.53
N LYS A 70 3.79 -6.98 3.30
CA LYS A 70 3.77 -8.35 2.79
C LYS A 70 2.52 -9.09 3.22
N ALA A 71 2.08 -9.99 2.37
CA ALA A 71 1.05 -10.96 2.74
C ALA A 71 1.66 -12.05 3.63
N SER A 72 0.82 -12.87 4.23
CA SER A 72 1.27 -13.94 5.12
C SER A 72 2.17 -14.96 4.41
N ASN A 73 2.06 -15.07 3.08
CA ASN A 73 2.92 -15.97 2.28
C ASN A 73 4.28 -15.32 1.92
N GLY A 74 4.56 -14.12 2.41
CA GLY A 74 5.82 -13.44 2.16
C GLY A 74 5.86 -12.59 0.89
N GLN A 75 4.82 -12.58 0.09
CA GLN A 75 4.79 -11.75 -1.12
C GLN A 75 4.53 -10.28 -0.78
N ILE A 76 5.25 -9.40 -1.46
CA ILE A 76 5.04 -7.96 -1.30
C ILE A 76 3.73 -7.58 -2.00
N ILE A 77 2.80 -6.98 -1.25
CA ILE A 77 1.50 -6.57 -1.79
C ILE A 77 1.37 -5.05 -1.91
N GLY A 78 2.33 -4.31 -1.36
CA GLY A 78 2.38 -2.86 -1.55
C GLY A 78 3.66 -2.30 -1.01
N ASN A 79 4.02 -1.11 -1.49
CA ASN A 79 5.18 -0.39 -0.99
C ASN A 79 4.82 1.06 -0.73
N SER A 80 5.57 1.66 0.20
CA SER A 80 5.35 3.05 0.57
C SER A 80 6.17 3.98 -0.31
N GLU A 81 5.93 5.27 -0.15
CA GLU A 81 6.82 6.31 -0.67
C GLU A 81 8.11 6.34 0.15
N MET A 82 9.08 7.10 -0.33
CA MET A 82 10.32 7.34 0.41
C MET A 82 10.08 8.45 1.43
N TYR A 83 10.54 8.22 2.66
CA TYR A 83 10.39 9.17 3.76
C TYR A 83 11.71 9.83 4.08
N GLU A 84 11.66 11.00 4.71
CA GLU A 84 12.87 11.74 5.08
C GLU A 84 13.50 11.20 6.38
N SER A 85 12.74 10.51 7.21
CA SER A 85 13.24 9.99 8.48
C SER A 85 12.57 8.66 8.82
N GLU A 86 13.20 7.92 9.73
CA GLU A 86 12.61 6.67 10.23
C GLU A 86 11.31 6.93 10.98
N ALA A 87 11.24 8.04 11.72
CA ALA A 87 10.02 8.40 12.43
C ALA A 87 8.87 8.64 11.47
N SER A 88 9.12 9.32 10.36
CA SER A 88 8.09 9.54 9.33
C SER A 88 7.66 8.23 8.68
N ARG A 89 8.62 7.33 8.41
CA ARG A 89 8.31 6.00 7.88
C ARG A 89 7.41 5.23 8.85
N ASP A 90 7.74 5.26 10.13
CA ASP A 90 6.96 4.53 11.14
C ASP A 90 5.55 5.11 11.27
N ASN A 91 5.41 6.44 11.14
CA ASN A 91 4.09 7.07 11.09
C ASN A 91 3.30 6.61 9.85
N GLY A 92 3.98 6.41 8.72
CA GLY A 92 3.37 5.87 7.51
C GLY A 92 2.82 4.47 7.73
N ILE A 93 3.57 3.62 8.43
CA ILE A 93 3.09 2.27 8.79
C ILE A 93 1.84 2.36 9.64
N GLU A 94 1.83 3.22 10.67
CA GLU A 94 0.65 3.39 11.52
C GLU A 94 -0.54 3.90 10.71
N SER A 95 -0.29 4.78 9.73
CA SER A 95 -1.34 5.28 8.86
C SER A 95 -1.97 4.16 8.04
N VAL A 96 -1.16 3.24 7.49
CA VAL A 96 -1.68 2.09 6.76
C VAL A 96 -2.52 1.21 7.67
N LYS A 97 -2.02 0.90 8.88
CA LYS A 97 -2.77 0.09 9.84
C LYS A 97 -4.13 0.70 10.17
N LYS A 98 -4.16 2.02 10.31
CA LYS A 98 -5.38 2.73 10.69
C LYS A 98 -6.37 2.84 9.55
N ASN A 99 -5.88 3.09 8.34
CA ASN A 99 -6.75 3.42 7.21
C ASN A 99 -7.18 2.22 6.39
N ALA A 100 -6.33 1.19 6.24
CA ALA A 100 -6.61 0.11 5.31
C ALA A 100 -7.83 -0.74 5.68
N PRO A 101 -8.02 -1.17 6.94
CA PRO A 101 -9.13 -2.11 7.24
C PRO A 101 -10.51 -1.57 6.91
N ASP A 102 -10.72 -0.26 7.06
CA ASP A 102 -12.03 0.35 6.84
C ASP A 102 -12.10 1.18 5.55
N ALA A 103 -11.06 1.14 4.74
CA ALA A 103 -11.00 1.97 3.54
C ALA A 103 -12.02 1.51 2.49
N GLU A 104 -12.67 2.48 1.87
CA GLU A 104 -13.54 2.21 0.73
C GLU A 104 -12.70 2.04 -0.53
N THR A 105 -13.24 1.33 -1.50
CA THR A 105 -12.59 1.14 -2.79
C THR A 105 -13.30 1.95 -3.86
N SER A 106 -12.52 2.76 -4.58
CA SER A 106 -13.01 3.56 -5.69
C SER A 106 -12.34 3.08 -6.97
N ASP A 107 -13.14 2.61 -7.93
CA ASP A 107 -12.65 2.13 -9.20
C ASP A 107 -12.66 3.27 -10.21
N LEU A 108 -11.46 3.75 -10.57
CA LEU A 108 -11.32 4.88 -11.48
C LEU A 108 -11.06 4.46 -12.94
N THR A 109 -11.16 3.18 -13.24
CA THR A 109 -10.91 2.63 -14.59
C THR A 109 -12.15 2.62 -15.49
#